data_de3a6b49bbb69b3bf28b72f87d801385
#
_entry.id   de3a6b49bbb69b3bf28b72f87d801385
#
_cell.length_a   1.000
_cell.length_b   1.000
_cell.length_c   1.000
_cell.angle_alpha   90.00
_cell.angle_beta   90.00
_cell.angle_gamma   90.00
#
_symmetry.space_group_name_H-M   'P 1'
#
loop_
_entity.id
_entity.type
_entity.pdbx_description
1 polymer ?
#
loop_
_entity_poly.entity_id
_entity_poly.type
_entity_poly.pdbx_seq_one_letter_code
_entity_poly.pdbx_strand_id
1 'polypeptide(L)'
;LDLLAGLLLDGTDKPSLKFRIRFQQVTGAVVAKAQEDTAFFRHTRYLAANEVGAEPDTPLLDARGLNAWFSSAQGQRDTAMTLTSSHDTKRAEDTRMRIAAISHHPKTFADLFDTAMQDAALSDSGFVWYATQSLLGIWDDPAPGPDLCERLTEHLRKALREGGEITRWSFPDIEAEDAALDAARRICAAWEAQPPAELAPLIATGQRLSLLQLALKMMLPGMPDIYQRGERALYELTDPDNRRPFALPETLTSFEQAKSDATRRLLKLRRQAEDVFRAGTAEAAERDGIFTLTRRAGGREITLRFRRDLRDLSDGALFEIRDSAAEDTAARLAFPPPA
;
A
#
# COMPACT_ATOMS: atom_id res chain seq x y z
N LEU A 1 -11.94 -1.44 -37.25
CA LEU A 1 -11.26 -0.63 -36.23
C LEU A 1 -11.27 0.85 -36.61
N ASP A 2 -10.96 1.25 -37.87
CA ASP A 2 -10.88 2.66 -38.31
C ASP A 2 -12.20 3.41 -38.15
N LEU A 3 -13.34 2.77 -38.42
CA LEU A 3 -14.66 3.34 -38.19
C LEU A 3 -14.88 3.67 -36.69
N LEU A 4 -14.52 2.75 -35.81
CA LEU A 4 -14.64 2.96 -34.36
C LEU A 4 -13.69 4.05 -33.87
N ALA A 5 -12.45 4.07 -34.36
CA ALA A 5 -11.49 5.13 -34.07
C ALA A 5 -12.02 6.49 -34.53
N GLY A 6 -12.55 6.60 -35.75
CA GLY A 6 -13.17 7.83 -36.28
C GLY A 6 -14.35 8.33 -35.43
N LEU A 7 -15.24 7.43 -34.99
CA LEU A 7 -16.36 7.77 -34.12
C LEU A 7 -15.91 8.28 -32.72
N LEU A 8 -14.85 7.67 -32.19
CA LEU A 8 -14.35 7.99 -30.85
C LEU A 8 -13.46 9.24 -30.81
N LEU A 9 -12.62 9.43 -31.83
CA LEU A 9 -11.59 10.49 -31.83
C LEU A 9 -12.08 11.74 -32.59
N ASP A 10 -12.68 11.57 -33.76
CA ASP A 10 -12.94 12.64 -34.70
C ASP A 10 -14.43 13.03 -34.80
N GLY A 11 -15.34 12.16 -34.37
CA GLY A 11 -16.79 12.39 -34.51
C GLY A 11 -17.29 13.55 -33.65
N THR A 12 -17.83 14.59 -34.30
CA THR A 12 -18.38 15.79 -33.64
C THR A 12 -19.90 15.86 -33.70
N ASP A 13 -20.53 15.00 -34.52
CA ASP A 13 -22.00 14.94 -34.63
C ASP A 13 -22.65 14.34 -33.38
N LYS A 14 -23.93 14.59 -33.18
CA LYS A 14 -24.68 14.17 -32.00
C LYS A 14 -24.71 12.66 -31.80
N PRO A 15 -24.83 11.77 -32.80
CA PRO A 15 -24.69 10.33 -32.64
C PRO A 15 -23.31 9.90 -32.18
N SER A 16 -22.23 10.42 -32.77
CA SER A 16 -20.85 10.12 -32.39
C SER A 16 -20.53 10.53 -30.95
N LEU A 17 -20.97 11.73 -30.53
CA LEU A 17 -20.84 12.20 -29.15
C LEU A 17 -21.58 11.26 -28.17
N LYS A 18 -22.83 10.86 -28.52
CA LYS A 18 -23.60 9.93 -27.68
C LYS A 18 -22.94 8.55 -27.58
N PHE A 19 -22.39 8.06 -28.69
CA PHE A 19 -21.63 6.80 -28.69
C PHE A 19 -20.39 6.90 -27.82
N ARG A 20 -19.55 7.93 -27.98
CA ARG A 20 -18.35 8.19 -27.22
C ARG A 20 -18.63 8.25 -25.72
N ILE A 21 -19.65 9.00 -25.28
CA ILE A 21 -20.03 9.08 -23.86
C ILE A 21 -20.37 7.70 -23.31
N ARG A 22 -21.18 6.91 -24.01
CA ARG A 22 -21.55 5.56 -23.59
C ARG A 22 -20.35 4.61 -23.58
N PHE A 23 -19.48 4.70 -24.57
CA PHE A 23 -18.26 3.91 -24.65
C PHE A 23 -17.37 4.20 -23.46
N GLN A 24 -17.12 5.47 -23.13
CA GLN A 24 -16.34 5.89 -21.98
C GLN A 24 -16.94 5.43 -20.64
N GLN A 25 -18.27 5.44 -20.51
CA GLN A 25 -18.95 4.91 -19.31
C GLN A 25 -18.74 3.41 -19.10
N VAL A 26 -18.61 2.64 -20.19
CA VAL A 26 -18.43 1.19 -20.13
C VAL A 26 -16.96 0.80 -20.00
N THR A 27 -16.07 1.46 -20.75
CA THR A 27 -14.66 1.08 -20.82
C THR A 27 -13.94 1.26 -19.48
N GLY A 28 -14.29 2.26 -18.68
CA GLY A 28 -13.74 2.42 -17.34
C GLY A 28 -13.97 1.19 -16.46
N ALA A 29 -15.21 0.68 -16.43
CA ALA A 29 -15.54 -0.53 -15.68
C ALA A 29 -14.86 -1.79 -16.27
N VAL A 30 -14.76 -1.90 -17.60
CA VAL A 30 -14.09 -3.02 -18.27
C VAL A 30 -12.61 -3.05 -17.92
N VAL A 31 -11.92 -1.90 -17.96
CA VAL A 31 -10.50 -1.79 -17.58
C VAL A 31 -10.28 -2.15 -16.12
N ALA A 32 -11.08 -1.58 -15.21
CA ALA A 32 -10.99 -1.90 -13.78
C ALA A 32 -11.18 -3.41 -13.52
N LYS A 33 -12.18 -4.04 -14.14
CA LYS A 33 -12.40 -5.49 -14.00
C LYS A 33 -11.29 -6.33 -14.63
N ALA A 34 -10.77 -5.93 -15.78
CA ALA A 34 -9.69 -6.67 -16.44
C ALA A 34 -8.35 -6.54 -15.72
N GLN A 35 -8.02 -5.35 -15.24
CA GLN A 35 -6.74 -5.05 -14.58
C GLN A 35 -6.80 -5.33 -13.08
N GLU A 36 -7.63 -4.61 -12.36
CA GLU A 36 -7.61 -4.60 -10.89
C GLU A 36 -8.25 -5.86 -10.31
N ASP A 37 -9.37 -6.34 -10.89
CA ASP A 37 -10.10 -7.49 -10.36
C ASP A 37 -9.78 -8.81 -11.08
N THR A 38 -8.85 -8.84 -12.03
CA THR A 38 -8.42 -10.08 -12.69
C THR A 38 -6.89 -10.16 -12.78
N ALA A 39 -6.25 -9.26 -13.53
CA ALA A 39 -4.81 -9.33 -13.78
C ALA A 39 -3.99 -9.23 -12.49
N PHE A 40 -4.40 -8.43 -11.51
CA PHE A 40 -3.71 -8.29 -10.23
C PHE A 40 -3.75 -9.55 -9.36
N PHE A 41 -4.68 -10.46 -9.59
CA PHE A 41 -4.70 -11.77 -8.94
C PHE A 41 -3.88 -12.83 -9.69
N ARG A 42 -3.50 -12.57 -10.95
CA ARG A 42 -2.62 -13.44 -11.77
C ARG A 42 -1.16 -13.04 -11.69
N HIS A 43 -0.87 -11.74 -11.59
CA HIS A 43 0.49 -11.21 -11.50
C HIS A 43 0.99 -11.30 -10.06
N THR A 44 1.49 -12.48 -9.68
CA THR A 44 1.82 -12.83 -8.29
C THR A 44 3.22 -12.41 -7.85
N ARG A 45 4.07 -11.91 -8.76
CA ARG A 45 5.50 -11.65 -8.50
C ARG A 45 5.74 -10.77 -7.26
N TYR A 46 5.05 -9.64 -7.19
CA TYR A 46 5.21 -8.66 -6.11
C TYR A 46 3.89 -7.95 -5.83
N LEU A 47 3.19 -8.43 -4.82
CA LEU A 47 1.81 -8.02 -4.56
C LEU A 47 1.68 -6.57 -4.08
N ALA A 48 2.75 -5.97 -3.53
CA ALA A 48 2.71 -4.55 -3.13
C ALA A 48 2.56 -3.60 -4.33
N ALA A 49 2.91 -4.04 -5.56
CA ALA A 49 2.72 -3.27 -6.79
C ALA A 49 1.33 -3.43 -7.40
N ASN A 50 0.57 -4.46 -7.00
CA ASN A 50 -0.76 -4.76 -7.54
C ASN A 50 -1.83 -4.03 -6.72
N GLU A 51 -2.00 -2.75 -6.96
CA GLU A 51 -2.94 -1.94 -6.20
C GLU A 51 -3.78 -1.04 -7.12
N VAL A 52 -4.99 -0.71 -6.68
CA VAL A 52 -5.89 0.21 -7.39
C VAL A 52 -5.17 1.53 -7.68
N GLY A 53 -5.16 1.93 -8.94
CA GLY A 53 -4.47 3.12 -9.40
C GLY A 53 -2.95 3.01 -9.50
N ALA A 54 -2.36 1.83 -9.27
CA ALA A 54 -0.94 1.58 -9.47
C ALA A 54 -0.65 1.04 -10.88
N GLU A 55 0.57 1.29 -11.35
CA GLU A 55 1.11 0.75 -12.59
C GLU A 55 2.19 -0.29 -12.23
N PRO A 56 1.89 -1.59 -12.27
CA PRO A 56 2.83 -2.64 -11.86
C PRO A 56 4.15 -2.65 -12.64
N ASP A 57 4.15 -2.16 -13.88
CA ASP A 57 5.34 -2.05 -14.73
C ASP A 57 6.27 -0.91 -14.29
N THR A 58 5.76 0.08 -13.57
CA THR A 58 6.51 1.23 -13.03
C THR A 58 6.19 1.45 -11.57
N PRO A 59 6.46 0.48 -10.68
CA PRO A 59 6.00 0.50 -9.30
C PRO A 59 6.71 1.53 -8.42
N LEU A 60 7.76 2.17 -8.93
CA LEU A 60 8.60 3.10 -8.18
C LEU A 60 8.78 4.41 -8.93
N LEU A 61 8.70 5.52 -8.19
CA LEU A 61 9.13 6.83 -8.65
C LEU A 61 10.40 7.26 -7.89
N ASP A 62 11.40 7.74 -8.60
CA ASP A 62 12.51 8.48 -8.01
C ASP A 62 12.12 9.96 -7.78
N ALA A 63 13.04 10.76 -7.24
CA ALA A 63 12.78 12.19 -7.01
C ALA A 63 12.43 12.94 -8.30
N ARG A 64 13.01 12.55 -9.45
CA ARG A 64 12.72 13.15 -10.76
C ARG A 64 11.30 12.79 -11.22
N GLY A 65 10.93 11.52 -11.12
CA GLY A 65 9.58 11.06 -11.46
C GLY A 65 8.52 11.70 -10.58
N LEU A 66 8.81 11.88 -9.29
CA LEU A 66 7.89 12.53 -8.36
C LEU A 66 7.76 14.05 -8.70
N ASN A 67 8.82 14.73 -9.06
CA ASN A 67 8.78 16.13 -9.52
C ASN A 67 8.00 16.28 -10.84
N ALA A 68 8.14 15.33 -11.76
CA ALA A 68 7.34 15.30 -12.98
C ALA A 68 5.84 15.12 -12.65
N TRP A 69 5.53 14.26 -11.69
CA TRP A 69 4.15 14.10 -11.20
C TRP A 69 3.62 15.37 -10.55
N PHE A 70 4.38 16.06 -9.68
CA PHE A 70 3.95 17.34 -9.10
C PHE A 70 3.64 18.40 -10.16
N SER A 71 4.33 18.37 -11.29
CA SER A 71 4.12 19.30 -12.40
C SER A 71 2.94 18.90 -13.30
N SER A 72 2.41 17.70 -13.16
CA SER A 72 1.26 17.19 -13.93
C SER A 72 -0.06 17.78 -13.44
N ALA A 73 -1.10 17.72 -14.29
CA ALA A 73 -2.44 18.13 -13.92
C ALA A 73 -3.03 17.35 -12.72
N GLN A 74 -2.56 16.10 -12.50
CA GLN A 74 -2.93 15.29 -11.33
C GLN A 74 -2.25 15.78 -10.06
N GLY A 75 -0.94 16.06 -10.13
CA GLY A 75 -0.15 16.51 -8.99
C GLY A 75 -0.49 17.94 -8.54
N GLN A 76 -1.09 18.76 -9.40
CA GLN A 76 -1.50 20.14 -9.11
C GLN A 76 -2.89 20.25 -8.47
N ARG A 77 -3.57 19.13 -8.21
CA ARG A 77 -4.90 19.14 -7.57
C ARG A 77 -4.75 19.26 -6.05
N ASP A 78 -4.62 20.48 -5.56
CA ASP A 78 -4.50 20.81 -4.14
C ASP A 78 -5.73 20.41 -3.29
N THR A 79 -6.89 20.23 -3.93
CA THR A 79 -8.14 19.80 -3.29
C THR A 79 -8.47 18.32 -3.47
N ALA A 80 -7.64 17.57 -4.21
CA ALA A 80 -7.86 16.13 -4.40
C ALA A 80 -7.53 15.36 -3.10
N MET A 81 -8.24 14.26 -2.86
CA MET A 81 -7.90 13.35 -1.77
C MET A 81 -6.64 12.56 -2.10
N THR A 82 -5.72 12.50 -1.14
CA THR A 82 -4.52 11.65 -1.19
C THR A 82 -4.71 10.51 -0.22
N LEU A 83 -4.92 9.32 -0.73
CA LEU A 83 -5.22 8.14 0.07
C LEU A 83 -4.19 7.02 -0.15
N THR A 84 -4.07 6.15 0.82
CA THR A 84 -3.23 4.95 0.80
C THR A 84 -4.04 3.67 1.02
N SER A 85 -5.27 3.81 1.50
CA SER A 85 -6.24 2.72 1.63
C SER A 85 -7.63 3.21 1.29
N SER A 86 -8.47 2.31 0.79
CA SER A 86 -9.92 2.47 0.58
C SER A 86 -10.59 1.10 0.75
N HIS A 87 -11.92 1.07 0.70
CA HIS A 87 -12.67 -0.19 0.73
C HIS A 87 -12.39 -1.10 -0.48
N ASP A 88 -11.79 -0.57 -1.54
CA ASP A 88 -11.52 -1.28 -2.80
C ASP A 88 -10.01 -1.53 -3.05
N THR A 89 -9.12 -0.98 -2.23
CA THR A 89 -7.70 -1.30 -2.32
C THR A 89 -7.50 -2.80 -2.05
N LYS A 90 -6.65 -3.43 -2.85
CA LYS A 90 -6.42 -4.89 -2.76
C LYS A 90 -5.78 -5.27 -1.42
N ARG A 91 -5.06 -4.33 -0.83
CA ARG A 91 -4.39 -4.47 0.47
C ARG A 91 -4.43 -3.14 1.20
N ALA A 92 -4.67 -3.18 2.50
CA ALA A 92 -4.56 -2.00 3.34
C ALA A 92 -3.13 -1.44 3.36
N GLU A 93 -2.98 -0.19 3.80
CA GLU A 93 -1.70 0.53 3.70
C GLU A 93 -0.54 -0.16 4.40
N ASP A 94 -0.76 -0.71 5.60
CA ASP A 94 0.30 -1.38 6.36
C ASP A 94 0.56 -2.81 5.84
N THR A 95 -0.47 -3.52 5.39
CA THR A 95 -0.34 -4.80 4.68
C THR A 95 0.58 -4.64 3.47
N ARG A 96 0.35 -3.61 2.67
CA ARG A 96 1.16 -3.31 1.48
C ARG A 96 2.60 -2.98 1.84
N MET A 97 2.83 -2.20 2.89
CA MET A 97 4.19 -1.86 3.33
C MET A 97 4.93 -3.06 3.92
N ARG A 98 4.22 -3.98 4.57
CA ARG A 98 4.82 -5.23 5.04
C ARG A 98 5.25 -6.14 3.88
N ILE A 99 4.44 -6.24 2.84
CA ILE A 99 4.83 -6.94 1.60
C ILE A 99 5.99 -6.19 0.91
N ALA A 100 5.99 -4.86 0.94
CA ALA A 100 7.06 -4.06 0.35
C ALA A 100 8.43 -4.31 1.01
N ALA A 101 8.46 -4.73 2.28
CA ALA A 101 9.68 -5.10 2.97
C ALA A 101 10.47 -6.23 2.28
N ILE A 102 9.81 -7.06 1.46
CA ILE A 102 10.46 -8.11 0.66
C ILE A 102 11.58 -7.54 -0.22
N SER A 103 11.38 -6.35 -0.79
CA SER A 103 12.40 -5.70 -1.63
C SER A 103 13.67 -5.31 -0.87
N HIS A 104 13.59 -5.14 0.44
CA HIS A 104 14.71 -4.85 1.32
C HIS A 104 15.37 -6.13 1.87
N HIS A 105 14.65 -7.24 1.89
CA HIS A 105 15.09 -8.53 2.44
C HIS A 105 14.79 -9.70 1.48
N PRO A 106 15.28 -9.66 0.22
CA PRO A 106 14.89 -10.64 -0.79
C PRO A 106 15.33 -12.06 -0.43
N LYS A 107 16.51 -12.23 0.20
CA LYS A 107 16.98 -13.54 0.64
C LYS A 107 16.14 -14.07 1.80
N THR A 108 15.86 -13.24 2.80
CA THR A 108 15.03 -13.63 3.95
C THR A 108 13.63 -14.07 3.48
N PHE A 109 13.05 -13.38 2.50
CA PHE A 109 11.76 -13.79 1.97
C PHE A 109 11.87 -15.09 1.13
N ALA A 110 12.97 -15.32 0.42
CA ALA A 110 13.19 -16.58 -0.27
C ALA A 110 13.25 -17.75 0.71
N ASP A 111 14.00 -17.59 1.82
CA ASP A 111 14.10 -18.60 2.87
C ASP A 111 12.70 -18.86 3.52
N LEU A 112 11.91 -17.80 3.76
CA LEU A 112 10.53 -17.91 4.25
C LEU A 112 9.61 -18.64 3.26
N PHE A 113 9.75 -18.37 1.97
CA PHE A 113 8.99 -19.05 0.92
C PHE A 113 9.36 -20.54 0.82
N ASP A 114 10.64 -20.89 0.92
CA ASP A 114 11.08 -22.30 0.93
C ASP A 114 10.47 -23.06 2.12
N THR A 115 10.36 -22.43 3.29
CA THR A 115 9.64 -22.99 4.44
C THR A 115 8.16 -23.16 4.12
N ALA A 116 7.51 -22.14 3.57
CA ALA A 116 6.10 -22.21 3.19
C ALA A 116 5.81 -23.29 2.15
N MET A 117 6.71 -23.53 1.19
CA MET A 117 6.59 -24.62 0.21
C MET A 117 6.62 -26.01 0.86
N GLN A 118 7.44 -26.19 1.89
CA GLN A 118 7.48 -27.44 2.67
C GLN A 118 6.17 -27.64 3.45
N ASP A 119 5.71 -26.61 4.14
CA ASP A 119 4.48 -26.65 4.94
C ASP A 119 3.23 -26.84 4.05
N ALA A 120 3.18 -26.21 2.88
CA ALA A 120 2.07 -26.29 1.95
C ALA A 120 1.79 -27.71 1.44
N ALA A 121 2.85 -28.51 1.26
CA ALA A 121 2.77 -29.82 0.61
C ALA A 121 1.97 -29.76 -0.72
N LEU A 122 2.17 -28.70 -1.49
CA LEU A 122 1.51 -28.40 -2.77
C LEU A 122 2.59 -28.05 -3.81
N SER A 123 2.46 -28.57 -5.02
CA SER A 123 3.44 -28.32 -6.09
C SER A 123 3.26 -26.98 -6.82
N ASP A 124 2.10 -26.31 -6.66
CA ASP A 124 1.84 -24.99 -7.26
C ASP A 124 2.60 -23.89 -6.51
N SER A 125 3.83 -23.64 -6.94
CA SER A 125 4.69 -22.59 -6.36
C SER A 125 4.13 -21.19 -6.57
N GLY A 126 3.36 -20.93 -7.61
CA GLY A 126 2.74 -19.62 -7.87
C GLY A 126 1.67 -19.29 -6.84
N PHE A 127 0.82 -20.26 -6.53
CA PHE A 127 -0.17 -20.11 -5.46
C PHE A 127 0.48 -19.95 -4.08
N VAL A 128 1.48 -20.79 -3.75
CA VAL A 128 2.19 -20.70 -2.47
C VAL A 128 2.90 -19.35 -2.33
N TRP A 129 3.50 -18.84 -3.42
CA TRP A 129 4.13 -17.52 -3.44
C TRP A 129 3.12 -16.40 -3.14
N TYR A 130 1.92 -16.45 -3.73
CA TYR A 130 0.84 -15.52 -3.45
C TYR A 130 0.37 -15.61 -1.99
N ALA A 131 0.12 -16.84 -1.50
CA ALA A 131 -0.34 -17.10 -0.14
C ALA A 131 0.68 -16.62 0.90
N THR A 132 1.98 -16.87 0.69
CA THR A 132 3.08 -16.45 1.57
C THR A 132 3.14 -14.92 1.70
N GLN A 133 3.07 -14.18 0.59
CA GLN A 133 3.02 -12.71 0.64
C GLN A 133 1.77 -12.20 1.35
N SER A 134 0.61 -12.83 1.11
CA SER A 134 -0.65 -12.43 1.74
C SER A 134 -0.64 -12.70 3.24
N LEU A 135 -0.14 -13.87 3.66
CA LEU A 135 0.00 -14.22 5.09
C LEU A 135 0.99 -13.28 5.80
N LEU A 136 2.17 -13.02 5.21
CA LEU A 136 3.11 -12.01 5.72
C LEU A 136 2.42 -10.65 5.91
N GLY A 137 1.62 -10.24 4.92
CA GLY A 137 0.95 -8.94 4.92
C GLY A 137 -0.03 -8.73 6.07
N ILE A 138 -0.75 -9.78 6.46
CA ILE A 138 -1.77 -9.73 7.52
C ILE A 138 -1.35 -10.40 8.83
N TRP A 139 -0.09 -10.84 8.94
CA TRP A 139 0.40 -11.44 10.17
C TRP A 139 0.29 -10.44 11.33
N ASP A 140 -0.48 -10.78 12.33
CA ASP A 140 -0.60 -9.95 13.53
C ASP A 140 0.68 -10.06 14.39
N ASP A 141 1.08 -8.93 14.97
CA ASP A 141 2.29 -8.81 15.77
C ASP A 141 1.91 -8.18 17.14
N PRO A 142 2.29 -8.76 18.28
CA PRO A 142 3.31 -9.82 18.47
C PRO A 142 2.82 -11.25 18.28
N ALA A 143 1.54 -11.49 18.16
CA ALA A 143 0.99 -12.83 18.00
C ALA A 143 -0.23 -12.82 17.08
N PRO A 144 -0.44 -13.87 16.25
CA PRO A 144 -1.58 -13.94 15.35
C PRO A 144 -2.91 -13.97 16.10
N GLY A 145 -3.90 -13.27 15.54
CA GLY A 145 -5.29 -13.34 16.00
C GLY A 145 -5.92 -14.70 15.71
N PRO A 146 -6.96 -15.08 16.43
CA PRO A 146 -7.57 -16.42 16.34
C PRO A 146 -8.23 -16.71 14.98
N ASP A 147 -8.46 -15.69 14.17
CA ASP A 147 -9.12 -15.78 12.87
C ASP A 147 -8.18 -15.57 11.67
N LEU A 148 -6.86 -15.55 11.89
CA LEU A 148 -5.86 -15.27 10.85
C LEU A 148 -5.98 -16.23 9.66
N CYS A 149 -6.07 -17.54 9.93
CA CYS A 149 -6.21 -18.56 8.88
C CYS A 149 -7.51 -18.44 8.10
N GLU A 150 -8.62 -18.08 8.75
CA GLU A 150 -9.91 -17.87 8.10
C GLU A 150 -9.86 -16.66 7.18
N ARG A 151 -9.35 -15.54 7.65
CA ARG A 151 -9.13 -14.32 6.88
C ARG A 151 -8.32 -14.58 5.61
N LEU A 152 -7.20 -15.28 5.77
CA LEU A 152 -6.34 -15.66 4.65
C LEU A 152 -7.09 -16.50 3.63
N THR A 153 -7.75 -17.59 4.07
CA THR A 153 -8.40 -18.55 3.18
C THR A 153 -9.61 -17.96 2.45
N GLU A 154 -10.39 -17.09 3.09
CA GLU A 154 -11.48 -16.36 2.44
C GLU A 154 -10.98 -15.44 1.34
N HIS A 155 -9.90 -14.68 1.60
CA HIS A 155 -9.27 -13.86 0.59
C HIS A 155 -8.70 -14.70 -0.56
N LEU A 156 -8.00 -15.81 -0.26
CA LEU A 156 -7.42 -16.68 -1.29
C LEU A 156 -8.48 -17.31 -2.18
N ARG A 157 -9.63 -17.72 -1.63
CA ARG A 157 -10.76 -18.21 -2.44
C ARG A 157 -11.23 -17.15 -3.43
N LYS A 158 -11.37 -15.90 -2.99
CA LYS A 158 -11.68 -14.80 -3.90
C LYS A 158 -10.59 -14.62 -4.95
N ALA A 159 -9.34 -14.56 -4.55
CA ALA A 159 -8.21 -14.38 -5.45
C ALA A 159 -8.15 -15.46 -6.54
N LEU A 160 -8.37 -16.72 -6.19
CA LEU A 160 -8.44 -17.83 -7.14
C LEU A 160 -9.57 -17.65 -8.15
N ARG A 161 -10.78 -17.27 -7.70
CA ARG A 161 -11.96 -17.11 -8.56
C ARG A 161 -11.89 -15.88 -9.44
N GLU A 162 -11.36 -14.76 -8.95
CA GLU A 162 -11.15 -13.53 -9.70
C GLU A 162 -10.00 -13.68 -10.72
N GLY A 163 -8.91 -14.30 -10.31
CA GLY A 163 -7.81 -14.65 -11.23
C GLY A 163 -8.26 -15.55 -12.36
N GLY A 164 -9.14 -16.50 -12.09
CA GLY A 164 -9.80 -17.32 -13.07
C GLY A 164 -8.87 -18.27 -13.84
N GLU A 165 -7.73 -18.65 -13.26
CA GLU A 165 -6.77 -19.59 -13.84
C GLU A 165 -7.06 -21.02 -13.38
N ILE A 166 -7.23 -21.23 -12.08
CA ILE A 166 -7.53 -22.52 -11.48
C ILE A 166 -9.05 -22.74 -11.43
N THR A 167 -9.79 -21.75 -10.94
CA THR A 167 -11.24 -21.81 -10.73
C THR A 167 -11.90 -20.49 -11.12
N ARG A 168 -13.22 -20.44 -11.24
CA ARG A 168 -13.98 -19.22 -11.63
C ARG A 168 -15.32 -19.14 -10.92
N TRP A 169 -15.83 -17.94 -10.72
CA TRP A 169 -17.16 -17.74 -10.13
C TRP A 169 -18.29 -18.49 -10.87
N SER A 170 -18.25 -18.49 -12.20
CA SER A 170 -19.27 -19.14 -13.03
C SER A 170 -19.14 -20.66 -13.11
N PHE A 171 -17.92 -21.17 -12.95
CA PHE A 171 -17.60 -22.60 -13.02
C PHE A 171 -16.54 -22.92 -11.96
N PRO A 172 -16.92 -23.02 -10.68
CA PRO A 172 -15.96 -23.29 -9.61
C PRO A 172 -15.45 -24.74 -9.69
N ASP A 173 -14.14 -24.89 -9.66
CA ASP A 173 -13.45 -26.16 -9.43
C ASP A 173 -13.20 -26.32 -7.93
N ILE A 174 -14.16 -26.94 -7.25
CA ILE A 174 -14.14 -27.06 -5.79
C ILE A 174 -12.99 -27.93 -5.30
N GLU A 175 -12.63 -28.98 -6.03
CA GLU A 175 -11.53 -29.88 -5.66
C GLU A 175 -10.19 -29.14 -5.70
N ALA A 176 -9.94 -28.40 -6.77
CA ALA A 176 -8.74 -27.58 -6.89
C ALA A 176 -8.70 -26.42 -5.89
N GLU A 177 -9.84 -25.75 -5.62
CA GLU A 177 -9.96 -24.72 -4.58
C GLU A 177 -9.60 -25.28 -3.19
N ASP A 178 -10.22 -26.41 -2.82
CA ASP A 178 -10.03 -27.01 -1.49
C ASP A 178 -8.57 -27.47 -1.32
N ALA A 179 -7.96 -28.06 -2.33
CA ALA A 179 -6.54 -28.44 -2.31
C ALA A 179 -5.61 -27.21 -2.06
N ALA A 180 -5.86 -26.11 -2.77
CA ALA A 180 -5.10 -24.86 -2.60
C ALA A 180 -5.33 -24.24 -1.22
N LEU A 181 -6.58 -24.16 -0.76
CA LEU A 181 -6.91 -23.58 0.55
C LEU A 181 -6.41 -24.44 1.71
N ASP A 182 -6.38 -25.76 1.56
CA ASP A 182 -5.79 -26.65 2.56
C ASP A 182 -4.28 -26.48 2.66
N ALA A 183 -3.60 -26.23 1.54
CA ALA A 183 -2.20 -25.86 1.56
C ALA A 183 -1.97 -24.55 2.34
N ALA A 184 -2.78 -23.52 2.10
CA ALA A 184 -2.70 -22.25 2.84
C ALA A 184 -2.98 -22.44 4.35
N ARG A 185 -3.94 -23.29 4.72
CA ARG A 185 -4.22 -23.63 6.13
C ARG A 185 -3.04 -24.32 6.80
N ARG A 186 -2.35 -25.23 6.08
CA ARG A 186 -1.14 -25.89 6.62
C ARG A 186 -0.03 -24.89 6.87
N ILE A 187 0.25 -23.98 5.94
CA ILE A 187 1.25 -22.91 6.14
C ILE A 187 0.87 -22.08 7.37
N CYS A 188 -0.37 -21.60 7.44
CA CYS A 188 -0.85 -20.77 8.52
C CYS A 188 -0.72 -21.48 9.88
N ALA A 189 -1.18 -22.72 10.00
CA ALA A 189 -1.11 -23.50 11.22
C ALA A 189 0.34 -23.80 11.64
N ALA A 190 1.24 -24.06 10.69
CA ALA A 190 2.65 -24.25 10.98
C ALA A 190 3.29 -22.98 11.56
N TRP A 191 2.99 -21.82 10.96
CA TRP A 191 3.51 -20.52 11.41
C TRP A 191 2.90 -20.08 12.74
N GLU A 192 1.62 -20.37 13.01
CA GLU A 192 1.00 -20.13 14.33
C GLU A 192 1.63 -20.98 15.42
N ALA A 193 1.95 -22.24 15.11
CA ALA A 193 2.60 -23.15 16.05
C ALA A 193 4.06 -22.79 16.32
N GLN A 194 4.79 -22.38 15.29
CA GLN A 194 6.20 -21.99 15.35
C GLN A 194 6.48 -20.88 14.32
N PRO A 195 6.34 -19.60 14.70
CA PRO A 195 6.59 -18.49 13.79
C PRO A 195 8.01 -18.54 13.20
N PRO A 196 8.18 -18.49 11.86
CA PRO A 196 9.48 -18.43 11.23
C PRO A 196 10.27 -17.19 11.68
N ALA A 197 11.57 -17.35 11.94
CA ALA A 197 12.43 -16.24 12.36
C ALA A 197 12.55 -15.13 11.29
N GLU A 198 12.34 -15.48 10.05
CA GLU A 198 12.32 -14.60 8.88
C GLU A 198 11.23 -13.52 8.94
N LEU A 199 10.15 -13.76 9.68
CA LEU A 199 9.06 -12.79 9.85
C LEU A 199 9.53 -11.51 10.55
N ALA A 200 10.34 -11.63 11.59
CA ALA A 200 10.72 -10.48 12.42
C ALA A 200 11.40 -9.34 11.65
N PRO A 201 12.44 -9.56 10.81
CA PRO A 201 13.05 -8.48 10.03
C PRO A 201 12.10 -7.90 8.96
N LEU A 202 11.22 -8.72 8.37
CA LEU A 202 10.23 -8.26 7.39
C LEU A 202 9.16 -7.38 8.07
N ILE A 203 8.67 -7.78 9.23
CA ILE A 203 7.71 -7.02 10.04
C ILE A 203 8.31 -5.67 10.45
N ALA A 204 9.50 -5.67 11.04
CA ALA A 204 10.17 -4.46 11.50
C ALA A 204 10.40 -3.46 10.34
N THR A 205 10.83 -3.97 9.18
CA THR A 205 11.00 -3.13 7.98
C THR A 205 9.66 -2.62 7.45
N GLY A 206 8.62 -3.45 7.44
CA GLY A 206 7.27 -3.05 7.06
C GLY A 206 6.72 -1.92 7.93
N GLN A 207 6.92 -1.98 9.25
CA GLN A 207 6.54 -0.92 10.18
C GLN A 207 7.27 0.40 9.90
N ARG A 208 8.57 0.36 9.58
CA ARG A 208 9.35 1.55 9.18
C ARG A 208 8.82 2.15 7.87
N LEU A 209 8.54 1.31 6.88
CA LEU A 209 7.95 1.72 5.60
C LEU A 209 6.55 2.33 5.80
N SER A 210 5.73 1.79 6.69
CA SER A 210 4.41 2.34 7.03
C SER A 210 4.49 3.75 7.62
N LEU A 211 5.42 4.01 8.51
CA LEU A 211 5.65 5.35 9.07
C LEU A 211 6.15 6.33 8.00
N LEU A 212 7.03 5.88 7.09
CA LEU A 212 7.50 6.71 5.97
C LEU A 212 6.40 6.96 4.95
N GLN A 213 5.56 5.98 4.65
CA GLN A 213 4.38 6.16 3.79
C GLN A 213 3.42 7.20 4.37
N LEU A 214 3.15 7.14 5.69
CA LEU A 214 2.35 8.15 6.39
C LEU A 214 2.98 9.54 6.25
N ALA A 215 4.28 9.68 6.51
CA ALA A 215 4.98 10.95 6.40
C ALA A 215 4.92 11.53 4.98
N LEU A 216 5.17 10.69 3.96
CA LEU A 216 5.05 11.08 2.55
C LEU A 216 3.62 11.51 2.21
N LYS A 217 2.60 10.70 2.56
CA LYS A 217 1.18 11.04 2.36
C LYS A 217 0.84 12.41 2.93
N MET A 218 1.30 12.70 4.15
CA MET A 218 1.06 13.99 4.81
C MET A 218 1.80 15.16 4.18
N MET A 219 2.85 14.90 3.41
CA MET A 219 3.62 15.94 2.71
C MET A 219 3.19 16.15 1.26
N LEU A 220 2.49 15.21 0.64
CA LEU A 220 2.01 15.33 -0.73
C LEU A 220 0.97 16.46 -0.88
N PRO A 221 0.82 17.05 -2.10
CA PRO A 221 -0.32 17.89 -2.44
C PRO A 221 -1.65 17.16 -2.23
N GLY A 222 -2.70 17.92 -1.95
CA GLY A 222 -4.03 17.37 -1.71
C GLY A 222 -4.35 17.21 -0.22
N MET A 223 -5.51 16.63 0.04
CA MET A 223 -6.03 16.37 1.38
C MET A 223 -5.77 14.90 1.76
N PRO A 224 -4.93 14.63 2.76
CA PRO A 224 -4.64 13.26 3.15
C PRO A 224 -5.86 12.62 3.80
N ASP A 225 -6.24 11.46 3.31
CA ASP A 225 -7.28 10.62 3.90
C ASP A 225 -6.67 9.61 4.88
N ILE A 226 -7.39 9.34 5.96
CA ILE A 226 -7.08 8.30 6.95
C ILE A 226 -8.27 7.35 6.96
N TYR A 227 -8.16 6.32 6.13
CA TYR A 227 -9.21 5.32 5.98
C TYR A 227 -9.26 4.45 7.23
N GLN A 228 -10.48 4.24 7.75
CA GLN A 228 -10.83 3.32 8.84
C GLN A 228 -9.63 3.00 9.77
N ARG A 229 -9.47 3.66 10.89
CA ARG A 229 -8.35 3.43 11.85
C ARG A 229 -6.92 3.38 11.28
N GLY A 230 -6.69 3.85 10.05
CA GLY A 230 -5.34 3.92 9.44
C GLY A 230 -4.34 4.78 10.22
N GLU A 231 -4.80 5.49 11.27
CA GLU A 231 -3.93 6.11 12.27
C GLU A 231 -3.26 5.10 13.21
N ARG A 232 -3.67 3.82 13.15
CA ARG A 232 -3.07 2.67 13.84
C ARG A 232 -2.58 1.66 12.82
N ALA A 233 -2.32 0.44 13.22
CA ALA A 233 -2.04 -0.66 12.29
C ALA A 233 -3.31 -1.05 11.52
N LEU A 234 -3.19 -1.16 10.20
CA LEU A 234 -4.26 -1.59 9.31
C LEU A 234 -3.75 -2.73 8.43
N TYR A 235 -3.90 -3.97 8.92
CA TYR A 235 -3.49 -5.20 8.25
C TYR A 235 -4.70 -5.94 7.72
N GLU A 236 -5.18 -5.56 6.53
CA GLU A 236 -6.37 -6.13 5.89
C GLU A 236 -6.09 -6.41 4.40
N LEU A 237 -6.79 -7.41 3.89
CA LEU A 237 -6.87 -7.73 2.47
C LEU A 237 -8.19 -7.24 1.90
N THR A 238 -8.34 -7.20 0.56
CA THR A 238 -9.62 -6.86 -0.06
C THR A 238 -10.69 -7.87 0.37
N ASP A 239 -11.95 -7.46 0.29
CA ASP A 239 -13.06 -8.23 0.81
C ASP A 239 -12.95 -9.75 0.57
N PRO A 240 -13.43 -10.55 1.54
CA PRO A 240 -14.30 -10.09 2.65
C PRO A 240 -13.54 -9.51 3.86
N ASP A 241 -12.23 -9.65 3.98
CA ASP A 241 -11.45 -9.32 5.17
C ASP A 241 -11.63 -7.86 5.63
N ASN A 242 -11.53 -6.88 4.72
CA ASN A 242 -11.70 -5.47 5.02
C ASN A 242 -13.15 -5.03 5.34
N ARG A 243 -14.10 -5.96 5.37
CA ARG A 243 -15.51 -5.70 5.74
C ARG A 243 -15.88 -6.24 7.12
N ARG A 244 -14.90 -6.71 7.86
CA ARG A 244 -15.09 -7.23 9.22
C ARG A 244 -15.48 -6.12 10.18
N PRO A 245 -16.29 -6.44 11.22
CA PRO A 245 -16.61 -5.49 12.27
C PRO A 245 -15.34 -4.94 12.92
N PHE A 246 -15.33 -3.64 13.12
CA PHE A 246 -14.21 -2.97 13.76
C PHE A 246 -14.30 -3.14 15.28
N ALA A 247 -13.20 -3.62 15.87
CA ALA A 247 -12.98 -3.61 17.31
C ALA A 247 -11.75 -2.76 17.66
N LEU A 248 -11.90 -1.86 18.63
CA LEU A 248 -10.75 -1.14 19.16
C LEU A 248 -10.00 -2.03 20.15
N PRO A 249 -8.70 -2.31 19.95
CA PRO A 249 -7.92 -3.00 20.96
C PRO A 249 -7.83 -2.13 22.23
N GLU A 250 -7.84 -2.78 23.39
CA GLU A 250 -7.70 -2.10 24.68
C GLU A 250 -6.31 -1.46 24.85
N THR A 251 -5.29 -2.10 24.30
CA THR A 251 -3.90 -1.63 24.35
C THR A 251 -3.32 -1.53 22.95
N LEU A 252 -2.49 -0.50 22.73
CA LEU A 252 -1.77 -0.31 21.46
C LEU A 252 -0.39 -0.97 21.54
N THR A 253 0.04 -1.56 20.44
CA THR A 253 1.43 -1.96 20.24
C THR A 253 2.33 -0.72 20.16
N SER A 254 3.64 -0.89 20.30
CA SER A 254 4.60 0.20 20.15
C SER A 254 4.51 0.86 18.76
N PHE A 255 4.30 0.06 17.72
CA PHE A 255 4.11 0.55 16.35
C PHE A 255 2.83 1.37 16.21
N GLU A 256 1.69 0.89 16.72
CA GLU A 256 0.42 1.62 16.67
C GLU A 256 0.50 2.95 17.43
N GLN A 257 1.17 2.95 18.59
CA GLN A 257 1.42 4.17 19.34
C GLN A 257 2.26 5.17 18.53
N ALA A 258 3.35 4.72 17.93
CA ALA A 258 4.23 5.55 17.09
C ALA A 258 3.48 6.11 15.87
N LYS A 259 2.68 5.30 15.18
CA LYS A 259 1.90 5.71 14.01
C LYS A 259 0.80 6.70 14.39
N SER A 260 0.09 6.46 15.49
CA SER A 260 -0.96 7.35 16.03
C SER A 260 -0.40 8.71 16.44
N ASP A 261 0.75 8.71 17.11
CA ASP A 261 1.46 9.94 17.49
C ASP A 261 1.95 10.71 16.26
N ALA A 262 2.53 10.02 15.28
CA ALA A 262 2.97 10.62 14.02
C ALA A 262 1.77 11.25 13.29
N THR A 263 0.66 10.52 13.15
CA THR A 263 -0.57 11.01 12.51
C THR A 263 -1.04 12.31 13.16
N ARG A 264 -1.18 12.34 14.49
CA ARG A 264 -1.65 13.51 15.23
C ARG A 264 -0.71 14.70 15.06
N ARG A 265 0.59 14.49 15.14
CA ARG A 265 1.61 15.55 15.00
C ARG A 265 1.63 16.12 13.59
N LEU A 266 1.51 15.28 12.58
CA LEU A 266 1.51 15.66 11.16
C LEU A 266 0.23 16.40 10.77
N LEU A 267 -0.94 15.98 11.27
CA LEU A 267 -2.20 16.70 11.08
C LEU A 267 -2.18 18.06 11.76
N LYS A 268 -1.59 18.15 12.97
CA LYS A 268 -1.39 19.43 13.64
C LYS A 268 -0.50 20.37 12.83
N LEU A 269 0.62 19.88 12.28
CA LEU A 269 1.50 20.64 11.41
C LEU A 269 0.76 21.16 10.17
N ARG A 270 0.02 20.30 9.47
CA ARG A 270 -0.77 20.70 8.29
C ARG A 270 -1.77 21.83 8.62
N ARG A 271 -2.42 21.75 9.79
CA ARG A 271 -3.34 22.79 10.25
C ARG A 271 -2.62 24.10 10.59
N GLN A 272 -1.41 24.05 11.15
CA GLN A 272 -0.61 25.23 11.49
C GLN A 272 0.07 25.90 10.29
N ALA A 273 0.19 25.18 9.17
CA ALA A 273 0.83 25.60 7.93
C ALA A 273 -0.11 25.40 6.75
N GLU A 274 -1.39 25.75 6.92
CA GLU A 274 -2.44 25.51 5.93
C GLU A 274 -2.08 26.12 4.55
N ASP A 275 -1.52 27.30 4.55
CA ASP A 275 -1.05 28.01 3.35
C ASP A 275 -0.03 27.18 2.54
N VAL A 276 0.94 26.58 3.25
CA VAL A 276 1.98 25.73 2.62
C VAL A 276 1.39 24.44 2.05
N PHE A 277 0.48 23.81 2.78
CA PHE A 277 -0.08 22.52 2.36
C PHE A 277 -1.22 22.65 1.35
N ARG A 278 -1.94 23.76 1.35
CA ARG A 278 -3.07 24.00 0.44
C ARG A 278 -2.64 24.53 -0.93
N ALA A 279 -1.74 25.52 -0.95
CA ALA A 279 -1.38 26.22 -2.19
C ALA A 279 0.14 26.23 -2.47
N GLY A 280 0.94 25.60 -1.61
CA GLY A 280 2.38 25.58 -1.75
C GLY A 280 2.86 24.62 -2.83
N THR A 281 4.02 24.95 -3.42
CA THR A 281 4.72 24.06 -4.35
C THR A 281 5.28 22.84 -3.60
N ALA A 282 5.54 21.77 -4.35
CA ALA A 282 6.18 20.55 -3.85
C ALA A 282 7.43 20.25 -4.69
N GLU A 283 8.51 19.84 -4.03
CA GLU A 283 9.75 19.47 -4.69
C GLU A 283 10.40 18.30 -3.95
N ALA A 284 10.79 17.27 -4.70
CA ALA A 284 11.54 16.12 -4.20
C ALA A 284 13.01 16.19 -4.65
N ALA A 285 13.93 15.80 -3.77
CA ALA A 285 15.33 15.66 -4.10
C ALA A 285 15.93 14.45 -3.36
N GLU A 286 17.01 13.89 -3.94
CA GLU A 286 17.80 12.85 -3.29
C GLU A 286 19.27 13.23 -3.39
N ARG A 287 19.96 13.25 -2.25
CA ARG A 287 21.38 13.52 -2.17
C ARG A 287 22.03 12.70 -1.06
N ASP A 288 23.12 12.02 -1.38
CA ASP A 288 23.90 11.20 -0.42
C ASP A 288 23.04 10.17 0.34
N GLY A 289 22.08 9.56 -0.37
CA GLY A 289 21.14 8.58 0.19
C GLY A 289 20.08 9.16 1.12
N ILE A 290 19.98 10.49 1.20
CA ILE A 290 18.91 11.19 1.91
C ILE A 290 17.89 11.68 0.89
N PHE A 291 16.65 11.23 1.07
CA PHE A 291 15.50 11.75 0.35
C PHE A 291 14.91 12.94 1.10
N THR A 292 14.53 13.96 0.36
CA THR A 292 13.85 15.15 0.86
C THR A 292 12.59 15.42 0.05
N LEU A 293 11.51 15.82 0.73
CA LEU A 293 10.30 16.35 0.11
C LEU A 293 9.99 17.69 0.77
N THR A 294 10.01 18.74 0.00
CA THR A 294 9.85 20.11 0.47
C THR A 294 8.57 20.74 -0.06
N ARG A 295 7.80 21.38 0.83
CA ARG A 295 6.66 22.22 0.50
C ARG A 295 6.99 23.68 0.79
N ARG A 296 6.60 24.60 -0.13
CA ARG A 296 6.92 26.04 0.00
C ARG A 296 5.73 26.92 -0.34
N ALA A 297 5.43 27.91 0.53
CA ALA A 297 4.53 29.01 0.24
C ALA A 297 4.90 30.23 1.08
N GLY A 298 4.76 31.46 0.55
CA GLY A 298 4.89 32.71 1.30
C GLY A 298 6.21 32.89 2.04
N GLY A 299 7.30 32.28 1.57
CA GLY A 299 8.61 32.29 2.25
C GLY A 299 8.79 31.26 3.35
N ARG A 300 7.74 30.48 3.66
CA ARG A 300 7.81 29.35 4.60
C ARG A 300 8.12 28.06 3.85
N GLU A 301 8.98 27.24 4.42
CA GLU A 301 9.39 25.95 3.91
C GLU A 301 9.19 24.86 4.95
N ILE A 302 8.58 23.74 4.53
CA ILE A 302 8.44 22.52 5.35
C ILE A 302 9.08 21.38 4.60
N THR A 303 10.09 20.74 5.20
CA THR A 303 10.90 19.70 4.57
C THR A 303 10.87 18.42 5.38
N LEU A 304 10.39 17.34 4.76
CA LEU A 304 10.56 15.96 5.22
C LEU A 304 11.94 15.44 4.79
N ARG A 305 12.63 14.73 5.67
CA ARG A 305 13.91 14.07 5.39
C ARG A 305 13.94 12.67 5.97
N PHE A 306 14.43 11.70 5.21
CA PHE A 306 14.70 10.33 5.66
C PHE A 306 15.79 9.68 4.80
N ARG A 307 16.37 8.58 5.29
CA ARG A 307 17.32 7.80 4.51
C ARG A 307 16.58 6.75 3.65
N ARG A 308 16.97 6.69 2.37
CA ARG A 308 16.38 5.74 1.43
C ARG A 308 16.67 4.27 1.80
N ASP A 309 17.79 4.00 2.44
CA ASP A 309 18.17 2.67 2.93
C ASP A 309 17.49 2.29 4.26
N LEU A 310 16.53 3.05 4.70
CA LEU A 310 15.74 2.89 5.93
C LEU A 310 16.55 2.93 7.22
N ARG A 311 17.88 3.23 7.19
CA ARG A 311 18.64 3.47 8.42
C ARG A 311 18.18 4.77 9.07
N ASP A 312 18.37 4.86 10.37
CA ASP A 312 18.06 6.08 11.11
C ASP A 312 18.96 7.23 10.67
N LEU A 313 18.47 8.44 10.82
CA LEU A 313 19.26 9.67 10.69
C LEU A 313 20.31 9.70 11.82
N SER A 314 21.31 10.56 11.69
CA SER A 314 22.45 10.65 12.62
C SER A 314 22.10 10.87 14.09
N ASP A 315 20.87 11.26 14.38
CA ASP A 315 20.33 11.53 15.71
C ASP A 315 19.32 10.45 16.17
N GLY A 316 19.23 9.31 15.47
CA GLY A 316 18.37 8.20 15.83
C GLY A 316 16.91 8.33 15.36
N ALA A 317 16.55 9.36 14.59
CA ALA A 317 15.22 9.47 14.01
C ALA A 317 15.09 8.65 12.72
N LEU A 318 13.97 7.96 12.53
CA LEU A 318 13.63 7.32 11.26
C LEU A 318 13.42 8.38 10.16
N PHE A 319 12.70 9.45 10.50
CA PHE A 319 12.55 10.63 9.67
C PHE A 319 12.39 11.90 10.52
N GLU A 320 12.61 13.03 9.91
CA GLU A 320 12.37 14.34 10.52
C GLU A 320 11.59 15.25 9.57
N ILE A 321 10.85 16.18 10.17
CA ILE A 321 10.24 17.31 9.47
C ILE A 321 10.76 18.60 10.06
N ARG A 322 11.21 19.50 9.20
CA ARG A 322 11.65 20.86 9.58
C ARG A 322 10.71 21.88 9.02
N ASP A 323 10.41 22.89 9.84
CA ASP A 323 9.59 24.05 9.50
C ASP A 323 10.43 25.32 9.65
N SER A 324 10.65 26.05 8.56
CA SER A 324 11.48 27.24 8.54
C SER A 324 10.91 28.43 9.31
N ALA A 325 9.59 28.43 9.58
CA ALA A 325 8.93 29.53 10.30
C ALA A 325 8.97 29.38 11.83
N ALA A 326 9.41 28.25 12.34
CA ALA A 326 9.49 28.04 13.78
C ALA A 326 10.88 28.47 14.32
N GLU A 327 10.87 29.45 15.18
CA GLU A 327 12.07 30.06 15.82
C GLU A 327 12.57 29.21 16.97
N ASP A 328 13.07 28.04 16.83
CA ASP A 328 13.74 27.26 17.91
C ASP A 328 13.71 25.75 17.65
N THR A 329 14.12 24.92 18.62
CA THR A 329 14.02 23.44 18.62
C THR A 329 12.62 22.90 18.25
N ALA A 330 11.57 23.71 18.37
CA ALA A 330 10.21 23.45 17.88
C ALA A 330 10.10 23.37 16.32
N ALA A 331 11.09 23.91 15.61
CA ALA A 331 11.20 23.86 14.15
C ALA A 331 11.37 22.43 13.59
N ARG A 332 11.69 21.47 14.44
CA ARG A 332 12.02 20.10 14.07
C ARG A 332 11.12 19.10 14.76
N LEU A 333 10.40 18.31 13.95
CA LEU A 333 9.66 17.15 14.42
C LEU A 333 10.46 15.88 14.05
N ALA A 334 11.13 15.29 15.04
CA ALA A 334 11.81 14.01 14.88
C ALA A 334 10.87 12.86 15.23
N PHE A 335 10.94 11.78 14.44
CA PHE A 335 10.13 10.58 14.61
C PHE A 335 11.05 9.38 14.73
N PRO A 336 11.12 8.74 15.91
CA PRO A 336 11.94 7.56 16.11
C PRO A 336 11.38 6.37 15.32
N PRO A 337 12.19 5.34 15.03
CA PRO A 337 11.68 4.06 14.55
C PRO A 337 10.73 3.45 15.60
N PRO A 338 9.82 2.58 15.20
CA PRO A 338 9.08 1.76 16.16
C PRO A 338 10.04 0.85 16.93
N ALA A 339 9.74 0.65 18.18
CA ALA A 339 10.55 -0.16 19.09
C ALA A 339 10.37 -1.66 18.79
#